data_e04ab6b9f60efe5d19d341e7a11a9d47
#
_entry.id   e04ab6b9f60efe5d19d341e7a11a9d47
#
_cell.length_a   1.000
_cell.length_b   1.000
_cell.length_c   1.000
_cell.angle_alpha   90.00
_cell.angle_beta   90.00
_cell.angle_gamma   90.00
#
_symmetry.space_group_name_H-M   'P 1'
#
loop_
_entity.id
_entity.type
_entity.pdbx_description
1 polymer ?
#
loop_
_entity_poly.entity_id
_entity_poly.type
_entity_poly.pdbx_seq_one_letter_code
_entity_poly.pdbx_strand_id
1 'polypeptide(L)'
;MKTPFETSNGAAWTTQPQAVRFLRDLDAASERVRVQTVGRTLQNRPIQLVAVGAPAPATQAAAAAGSVVLFTCSVHGDENSGREACLQMARDLAFTTDAALSRFLERTTVLFVNPNPNGWVADTRGNAEGVDVNRDYMALATPEARAIVKIIRDWRPDVLNDLHEFGPGEFYDTDLLHLWPRNRNVDPVMHDLAREMSEEYSSAQVTSLGYSSGVYGQLVKDGEPFRQVAGDGQARILRNYAGLVNVAGMLSETANEALDDAEEADASLLNRRRVEVNYASAAGSVQMVIENRDLLARETAAAAARHTELGRTGDGVIYFAGQDDMIPTAANQVEPEPMCGYQLTAATFTQVRATLALHGVTSRADAGGRYVTLAQPTRGLIPLLFDSRSQYKIADGTPVAC
;
A
#
# COMPACT_ATOMS: atom_id res chain seq x y z
N MET A 1 -27.25 3.75 -5.89
CA MET A 1 -26.44 3.72 -7.15
C MET A 1 -25.72 2.38 -7.21
N LYS A 2 -25.91 1.57 -8.25
CA LYS A 2 -25.21 0.30 -8.45
C LYS A 2 -24.09 0.46 -9.46
N THR A 3 -23.00 -0.27 -9.28
CA THR A 3 -21.96 -0.40 -10.32
C THR A 3 -22.47 -1.24 -11.49
N PRO A 4 -21.83 -1.18 -12.65
CA PRO A 4 -22.13 -2.11 -13.76
C PRO A 4 -21.95 -3.59 -13.37
N PHE A 5 -20.96 -3.93 -12.57
CA PHE A 5 -20.75 -5.27 -12.02
C PHE A 5 -21.95 -5.73 -11.18
N GLU A 6 -22.40 -4.94 -10.23
CA GLU A 6 -23.59 -5.24 -9.42
C GLU A 6 -24.86 -5.35 -10.29
N THR A 7 -24.98 -4.53 -11.34
CA THR A 7 -26.11 -4.55 -12.26
C THR A 7 -26.15 -5.84 -13.07
N SER A 8 -24.98 -6.37 -13.43
CA SER A 8 -24.84 -7.65 -14.14
C SER A 8 -24.84 -8.87 -13.20
N ASN A 9 -24.97 -8.67 -11.88
CA ASN A 9 -24.87 -9.70 -10.86
C ASN A 9 -23.55 -10.51 -10.94
N GLY A 10 -22.44 -9.82 -11.21
CA GLY A 10 -21.11 -10.42 -11.30
C GLY A 10 -20.74 -10.99 -12.68
N ALA A 11 -21.66 -10.95 -13.66
CA ALA A 11 -21.41 -11.52 -14.99
C ALA A 11 -20.43 -10.70 -15.84
N ALA A 12 -20.24 -9.40 -15.53
CA ALA A 12 -19.32 -8.54 -16.26
C ALA A 12 -18.65 -7.55 -15.31
N TRP A 13 -17.35 -7.40 -15.46
CA TRP A 13 -16.56 -6.39 -14.71
C TRP A 13 -16.90 -4.98 -15.15
N THR A 14 -16.89 -4.04 -14.20
CA THR A 14 -16.97 -2.60 -14.50
C THR A 14 -15.76 -2.20 -15.34
N THR A 15 -16.00 -1.67 -16.54
CA THR A 15 -14.91 -1.15 -17.39
C THR A 15 -14.37 0.19 -16.90
N GLN A 16 -13.14 0.53 -17.27
CA GLN A 16 -12.51 1.80 -16.86
C GLN A 16 -13.36 3.05 -17.24
N PRO A 17 -13.94 3.16 -18.46
CA PRO A 17 -14.82 4.29 -18.76
C PRO A 17 -16.15 4.32 -17.96
N GLN A 18 -16.66 3.15 -17.58
CA GLN A 18 -17.82 3.05 -16.70
C GLN A 18 -17.49 3.50 -15.28
N ALA A 19 -16.34 3.09 -14.74
CA ALA A 19 -15.87 3.53 -13.43
C ALA A 19 -15.66 5.06 -13.37
N VAL A 20 -15.05 5.65 -14.40
CA VAL A 20 -14.90 7.12 -14.48
C VAL A 20 -16.26 7.83 -14.44
N ARG A 21 -17.26 7.30 -15.14
CA ARG A 21 -18.63 7.85 -15.08
C ARG A 21 -19.26 7.66 -13.71
N PHE A 22 -19.16 6.44 -13.15
CA PHE A 22 -19.67 6.12 -11.83
C PHE A 22 -19.11 7.06 -10.75
N LEU A 23 -17.78 7.26 -10.74
CA LEU A 23 -17.12 8.15 -9.78
C LEU A 23 -17.53 9.62 -9.95
N ARG A 24 -17.65 10.11 -11.19
CA ARG A 24 -18.17 11.46 -11.45
C ARG A 24 -19.60 11.62 -10.93
N ASP A 25 -20.46 10.64 -11.18
CA ASP A 25 -21.85 10.68 -10.76
C ASP A 25 -21.98 10.54 -9.23
N LEU A 26 -21.07 9.80 -8.58
CA LEU A 26 -20.96 9.69 -7.13
C LEU A 26 -20.52 11.02 -6.48
N ASP A 27 -19.49 11.67 -7.04
CA ASP A 27 -19.01 13.00 -6.60
C ASP A 27 -20.11 14.08 -6.72
N ALA A 28 -20.90 14.01 -7.80
CA ALA A 28 -22.03 14.92 -7.99
C ALA A 28 -23.23 14.64 -7.06
N ALA A 29 -23.39 13.41 -6.58
CA ALA A 29 -24.53 12.97 -5.78
C ALA A 29 -24.31 13.08 -4.26
N SER A 30 -23.07 13.25 -3.79
CA SER A 30 -22.75 13.29 -2.37
C SER A 30 -21.65 14.30 -2.04
N GLU A 31 -21.93 15.22 -1.12
CA GLU A 31 -20.93 16.15 -0.59
C GLU A 31 -19.81 15.45 0.19
N ARG A 32 -20.05 14.20 0.63
CA ARG A 32 -19.05 13.38 1.32
C ARG A 32 -17.96 12.83 0.39
N VAL A 33 -18.08 13.04 -0.91
CA VAL A 33 -17.13 12.52 -1.91
C VAL A 33 -16.45 13.66 -2.65
N ARG A 34 -15.19 13.46 -2.97
CA ARG A 34 -14.42 14.29 -3.88
C ARG A 34 -13.57 13.42 -4.78
N VAL A 35 -13.71 13.58 -6.09
CA VAL A 35 -12.89 12.91 -7.10
C VAL A 35 -11.92 13.91 -7.72
N GLN A 36 -10.64 13.59 -7.72
CA GLN A 36 -9.60 14.44 -8.29
C GLN A 36 -8.59 13.64 -9.12
N THR A 37 -8.05 14.25 -10.16
CA THR A 37 -6.95 13.67 -10.93
C THR A 37 -5.62 14.00 -10.25
N VAL A 38 -4.90 12.97 -9.78
CA VAL A 38 -3.61 13.11 -9.07
C VAL A 38 -2.40 12.84 -9.96
N GLY A 39 -2.63 12.28 -11.14
CA GLY A 39 -1.61 11.98 -12.14
C GLY A 39 -2.25 11.57 -13.46
N ARG A 40 -1.39 11.33 -14.44
CA ARG A 40 -1.77 10.75 -15.73
C ARG A 40 -0.76 9.70 -16.14
N THR A 41 -1.25 8.61 -16.71
CA THR A 41 -0.41 7.55 -17.27
C THR A 41 0.28 8.03 -18.55
N LEU A 42 1.20 7.22 -19.07
CA LEU A 42 1.88 7.51 -20.34
C LEU A 42 0.91 7.62 -21.54
N GLN A 43 -0.21 6.91 -21.49
CA GLN A 43 -1.27 7.04 -22.50
C GLN A 43 -2.30 8.13 -22.16
N ASN A 44 -1.93 9.06 -21.25
CA ASN A 44 -2.75 10.20 -20.85
C ASN A 44 -4.08 9.85 -20.16
N ARG A 45 -4.26 8.62 -19.65
CA ARG A 45 -5.42 8.27 -18.83
C ARG A 45 -5.29 8.90 -17.44
N PRO A 46 -6.37 9.48 -16.87
CA PRO A 46 -6.31 10.06 -15.54
C PRO A 46 -6.15 8.98 -14.47
N ILE A 47 -5.24 9.21 -13.52
CA ILE A 47 -5.17 8.48 -12.26
C ILE A 47 -6.04 9.27 -11.28
N GLN A 48 -7.18 8.69 -10.90
CA GLN A 48 -8.17 9.34 -10.05
C GLN A 48 -7.99 8.92 -8.60
N LEU A 49 -8.01 9.90 -7.71
CA LEU A 49 -8.11 9.72 -6.26
C LEU A 49 -9.54 10.08 -5.86
N VAL A 50 -10.19 9.17 -5.15
CA VAL A 50 -11.49 9.38 -4.52
C VAL A 50 -11.24 9.59 -3.03
N ALA A 51 -11.71 10.70 -2.49
CA ALA A 51 -11.68 10.98 -1.06
C ALA A 51 -13.11 10.96 -0.51
N VAL A 52 -13.33 10.24 0.59
CA VAL A 52 -14.62 10.16 1.29
C VAL A 52 -14.45 10.61 2.74
N GLY A 53 -15.33 11.47 3.21
CA GLY A 53 -15.34 12.01 4.58
C GLY A 53 -16.61 12.79 4.88
N ALA A 54 -16.91 13.12 6.11
CA ALA A 54 -18.12 13.82 6.51
C ALA A 54 -17.80 15.09 7.33
N PRO A 55 -18.55 16.19 7.16
CA PRO A 55 -19.64 16.38 6.18
C PRO A 55 -19.15 16.45 4.73
N ALA A 56 -17.85 16.68 4.53
CA ALA A 56 -17.13 16.63 3.27
C ALA A 56 -15.71 16.12 3.52
N PRO A 57 -15.02 15.54 2.51
CA PRO A 57 -13.64 15.07 2.69
C PRO A 57 -12.72 16.21 3.14
N ALA A 58 -11.82 15.91 4.06
CA ALA A 58 -10.81 16.87 4.49
C ALA A 58 -9.89 17.26 3.31
N THR A 59 -9.37 18.48 3.34
CA THR A 59 -8.23 18.86 2.50
C THR A 59 -6.97 18.16 3.01
N GLN A 60 -5.93 18.05 2.19
CA GLN A 60 -4.64 17.47 2.61
C GLN A 60 -4.10 18.09 3.90
N ALA A 61 -4.20 19.42 4.03
CA ALA A 61 -3.75 20.14 5.23
C ALA A 61 -4.61 19.82 6.47
N ALA A 62 -5.91 19.64 6.29
CA ALA A 62 -6.83 19.31 7.38
C ALA A 62 -6.78 17.81 7.75
N ALA A 63 -6.44 16.94 6.81
CA ALA A 63 -6.29 15.50 7.05
C ALA A 63 -5.23 15.19 8.11
N ALA A 64 -4.19 16.02 8.22
CA ALA A 64 -3.17 15.91 9.26
C ALA A 64 -3.70 16.05 10.70
N ALA A 65 -4.91 16.60 10.89
CA ALA A 65 -5.58 16.72 12.20
C ALA A 65 -6.57 15.57 12.48
N GLY A 66 -6.83 14.72 11.48
CA GLY A 66 -7.68 13.54 11.55
C GLY A 66 -6.88 12.27 11.31
N SER A 67 -7.56 11.25 10.80
CA SER A 67 -6.93 10.03 10.31
C SER A 67 -7.15 9.88 8.82
N VAL A 68 -6.24 9.15 8.18
CA VAL A 68 -6.34 8.86 6.74
C VAL A 68 -6.15 7.36 6.52
N VAL A 69 -7.09 6.76 5.79
CA VAL A 69 -7.01 5.38 5.30
C VAL A 69 -6.82 5.43 3.80
N LEU A 70 -5.86 4.70 3.27
CA LEU A 70 -5.59 4.61 1.84
C LEU A 70 -5.81 3.17 1.34
N PHE A 71 -6.66 3.03 0.34
CA PHE A 71 -6.80 1.79 -0.43
C PHE A 71 -6.19 1.99 -1.82
N THR A 72 -5.27 1.09 -2.19
CA THR A 72 -4.86 0.93 -3.59
C THR A 72 -5.69 -0.16 -4.22
N CYS A 73 -6.45 0.22 -5.26
CA CYS A 73 -7.51 -0.58 -5.84
C CYS A 73 -7.00 -1.27 -7.11
N SER A 74 -6.21 -2.32 -6.91
CA SER A 74 -5.56 -3.10 -7.98
C SER A 74 -4.47 -2.33 -8.74
N VAL A 75 -3.25 -2.42 -8.25
CA VAL A 75 -2.07 -1.90 -8.96
C VAL A 75 -1.78 -2.71 -10.24
N HIS A 76 -2.16 -3.99 -10.27
CA HIS A 76 -2.11 -4.83 -11.45
C HIS A 76 -3.42 -4.73 -12.26
N GLY A 77 -3.29 -4.58 -13.57
CA GLY A 77 -4.44 -4.27 -14.40
C GLY A 77 -5.36 -5.46 -14.71
N ASP A 78 -4.91 -6.68 -14.51
CA ASP A 78 -5.65 -7.94 -14.65
C ASP A 78 -6.34 -8.41 -13.35
N GLU A 79 -6.13 -7.70 -12.23
CA GLU A 79 -6.72 -7.99 -10.94
C GLU A 79 -7.99 -7.14 -10.74
N ASN A 80 -9.17 -7.72 -11.01
CA ASN A 80 -10.41 -6.95 -11.17
C ASN A 80 -11.16 -6.64 -9.86
N SER A 81 -11.10 -7.52 -8.87
CA SER A 81 -12.00 -7.47 -7.71
C SER A 81 -11.71 -6.31 -6.76
N GLY A 82 -10.43 -5.96 -6.53
CA GLY A 82 -10.06 -4.83 -5.69
C GLY A 82 -10.62 -3.49 -6.22
N ARG A 83 -10.66 -3.31 -7.56
CA ARG A 83 -11.28 -2.13 -8.18
C ARG A 83 -12.77 -2.04 -7.90
N GLU A 84 -13.45 -3.16 -8.06
CA GLU A 84 -14.90 -3.23 -7.86
C GLU A 84 -15.25 -3.03 -6.38
N ALA A 85 -14.51 -3.68 -5.46
CA ALA A 85 -14.66 -3.50 -4.03
C ALA A 85 -14.49 -2.02 -3.61
N CYS A 86 -13.49 -1.33 -4.16
CA CYS A 86 -13.28 0.10 -3.90
C CYS A 86 -14.43 0.98 -4.41
N LEU A 87 -14.98 0.71 -5.60
CA LEU A 87 -16.12 1.47 -6.12
C LEU A 87 -17.35 1.31 -5.22
N GLN A 88 -17.62 0.07 -4.79
CA GLN A 88 -18.73 -0.24 -3.89
C GLN A 88 -18.53 0.41 -2.52
N MET A 89 -17.34 0.26 -1.91
CA MET A 89 -17.05 0.83 -0.59
C MET A 89 -17.10 2.36 -0.61
N ALA A 90 -16.56 3.02 -1.63
CA ALA A 90 -16.64 4.48 -1.75
C ALA A 90 -18.10 4.96 -1.80
N ARG A 91 -18.98 4.27 -2.54
CA ARG A 91 -20.41 4.53 -2.57
C ARG A 91 -21.07 4.28 -1.21
N ASP A 92 -20.79 3.13 -0.59
CA ASP A 92 -21.44 2.72 0.66
C ASP A 92 -21.08 3.67 1.81
N LEU A 93 -19.83 4.09 1.90
CA LEU A 93 -19.40 5.14 2.83
C LEU A 93 -20.03 6.49 2.53
N ALA A 94 -20.15 6.88 1.24
CA ALA A 94 -20.76 8.14 0.84
C ALA A 94 -22.23 8.27 1.26
N PHE A 95 -22.98 7.17 1.20
CA PHE A 95 -24.40 7.13 1.50
C PHE A 95 -24.74 6.41 2.81
N THR A 96 -23.74 6.11 3.64
CA THR A 96 -24.01 5.44 4.92
C THR A 96 -24.95 6.23 5.81
N THR A 97 -25.89 5.53 6.40
CA THR A 97 -26.76 6.02 7.48
C THR A 97 -26.40 5.39 8.83
N ASP A 98 -25.44 4.49 8.84
CA ASP A 98 -24.92 3.91 10.07
C ASP A 98 -24.24 4.98 10.92
N ALA A 99 -24.59 5.02 12.22
CA ALA A 99 -24.12 6.05 13.12
C ALA A 99 -22.62 5.91 13.46
N ALA A 100 -22.08 4.68 13.48
CA ALA A 100 -20.65 4.44 13.75
C ALA A 100 -19.80 4.86 12.56
N LEU A 101 -20.18 4.46 11.35
CA LEU A 101 -19.51 4.86 10.12
C LEU A 101 -19.62 6.37 9.87
N SER A 102 -20.76 7.00 10.19
CA SER A 102 -20.90 8.45 10.07
C SER A 102 -19.93 9.19 11.01
N ARG A 103 -19.83 8.78 12.29
CA ARG A 103 -18.86 9.33 13.24
C ARG A 103 -17.41 9.07 12.83
N PHE A 104 -17.15 7.92 12.26
CA PHE A 104 -15.82 7.59 11.70
C PHE A 104 -15.45 8.59 10.60
N LEU A 105 -16.32 8.84 9.64
CA LEU A 105 -16.09 9.76 8.52
C LEU A 105 -15.93 11.22 8.94
N GLU A 106 -16.49 11.65 10.09
CA GLU A 106 -16.29 13.00 10.63
C GLU A 106 -14.86 13.29 11.05
N ARG A 107 -14.06 12.25 11.30
CA ARG A 107 -12.69 12.32 11.82
C ARG A 107 -11.66 11.60 10.94
N THR A 108 -12.12 10.95 9.90
CA THR A 108 -11.29 10.13 9.03
C THR A 108 -11.61 10.40 7.56
N THR A 109 -10.58 10.58 6.76
CA THR A 109 -10.71 10.63 5.30
C THR A 109 -10.28 9.28 4.73
N VAL A 110 -11.19 8.64 3.99
CA VAL A 110 -10.90 7.39 3.28
C VAL A 110 -10.56 7.70 1.83
N LEU A 111 -9.42 7.23 1.39
CA LEU A 111 -8.87 7.45 0.06
C LEU A 111 -8.88 6.15 -0.75
N PHE A 112 -9.33 6.23 -1.99
CA PHE A 112 -9.29 5.13 -2.94
C PHE A 112 -8.57 5.57 -4.21
N VAL A 113 -7.63 4.76 -4.70
CA VAL A 113 -6.92 5.04 -5.94
C VAL A 113 -6.75 3.77 -6.77
N ASN A 114 -7.15 3.82 -8.05
CA ASN A 114 -6.72 2.85 -9.04
C ASN A 114 -5.54 3.46 -9.80
N PRO A 115 -4.31 2.98 -9.58
CA PRO A 115 -3.13 3.63 -10.14
C PRO A 115 -2.87 3.27 -11.59
N ASN A 116 -3.36 2.10 -12.08
CA ASN A 116 -2.99 1.53 -13.37
C ASN A 116 -4.17 1.41 -14.36
N PRO A 117 -4.76 2.54 -14.80
CA PRO A 117 -5.88 2.50 -15.74
C PRO A 117 -5.49 2.00 -17.14
N ASN A 118 -4.21 1.95 -17.50
CA ASN A 118 -3.76 1.36 -18.76
C ASN A 118 -3.75 -0.16 -18.70
N GLY A 119 -3.16 -0.75 -17.67
CA GLY A 119 -3.21 -2.18 -17.43
C GLY A 119 -4.65 -2.68 -17.29
N TRP A 120 -5.51 -1.90 -16.61
CA TRP A 120 -6.96 -2.20 -16.53
C TRP A 120 -7.60 -2.36 -17.91
N VAL A 121 -7.37 -1.40 -18.81
CA VAL A 121 -7.99 -1.45 -20.16
C VAL A 121 -7.41 -2.55 -21.02
N ALA A 122 -6.12 -2.87 -20.82
CA ALA A 122 -5.43 -3.92 -21.56
C ALA A 122 -5.61 -5.32 -20.96
N ASP A 123 -6.19 -5.40 -19.75
CA ASP A 123 -6.28 -6.64 -18.96
C ASP A 123 -4.91 -7.31 -18.78
N THR A 124 -3.95 -6.53 -18.30
CA THR A 124 -2.55 -6.96 -18.11
C THR A 124 -2.02 -6.51 -16.76
N ARG A 125 -1.14 -7.31 -16.17
CA ARG A 125 -0.48 -7.01 -14.90
C ARG A 125 0.25 -5.66 -14.91
N GLY A 126 1.06 -5.44 -15.92
CA GLY A 126 1.90 -4.23 -16.05
C GLY A 126 1.14 -2.99 -16.48
N ASN A 127 1.81 -1.85 -16.44
CA ASN A 127 1.32 -0.59 -16.99
C ASN A 127 1.42 -0.59 -18.54
N ALA A 128 1.26 0.59 -19.18
CA ALA A 128 1.32 0.75 -20.63
C ALA A 128 2.64 0.29 -21.29
N GLU A 129 3.72 0.17 -20.52
CA GLU A 129 5.04 -0.30 -20.98
C GLU A 129 5.34 -1.73 -20.51
N GLY A 130 4.38 -2.42 -19.89
CA GLY A 130 4.56 -3.76 -19.31
C GLY A 130 5.32 -3.77 -17.99
N VAL A 131 5.54 -2.61 -17.37
CA VAL A 131 6.25 -2.50 -16.09
C VAL A 131 5.33 -2.90 -14.95
N ASP A 132 5.77 -3.80 -14.07
CA ASP A 132 5.10 -4.10 -12.81
C ASP A 132 5.26 -2.91 -11.86
N VAL A 133 4.18 -2.15 -11.68
CA VAL A 133 4.15 -0.96 -10.81
C VAL A 133 4.45 -1.32 -9.35
N ASN A 134 4.06 -2.52 -8.90
CA ASN A 134 4.36 -3.01 -7.55
C ASN A 134 5.82 -3.48 -7.38
N ARG A 135 6.70 -3.05 -8.29
CA ARG A 135 8.17 -3.19 -8.23
C ARG A 135 8.89 -1.86 -8.45
N ASP A 136 8.16 -0.73 -8.40
CA ASP A 136 8.71 0.59 -8.74
C ASP A 136 8.69 1.62 -7.60
N TYR A 137 8.32 1.25 -6.37
CA TYR A 137 8.22 2.21 -5.25
C TYR A 137 9.57 2.72 -4.70
N MET A 138 10.70 2.24 -5.24
CA MET A 138 12.02 2.80 -4.97
C MET A 138 12.44 3.79 -6.06
N ALA A 139 12.41 3.36 -7.33
CA ALA A 139 12.90 4.13 -8.46
C ALA A 139 11.92 5.22 -8.91
N LEU A 140 10.62 5.00 -8.73
CA LEU A 140 9.55 5.89 -9.19
C LEU A 140 9.68 6.24 -10.68
N ALA A 141 10.03 5.25 -11.50
CA ALA A 141 10.19 5.39 -12.93
C ALA A 141 8.84 5.61 -13.64
N THR A 142 7.78 4.95 -13.13
CA THR A 142 6.43 5.00 -13.69
C THR A 142 5.60 6.18 -13.14
N PRO A 143 4.72 6.78 -13.93
CA PRO A 143 3.81 7.80 -13.44
C PRO A 143 2.82 7.27 -12.39
N GLU A 144 2.49 5.98 -12.45
CA GLU A 144 1.61 5.27 -11.54
C GLU A 144 2.21 5.23 -10.13
N ALA A 145 3.45 4.75 -9.98
CA ALA A 145 4.14 4.70 -8.69
C ALA A 145 4.37 6.11 -8.13
N ARG A 146 4.73 7.09 -8.99
CA ARG A 146 4.85 8.50 -8.58
C ARG A 146 3.55 9.06 -8.02
N ALA A 147 2.40 8.71 -8.61
CA ALA A 147 1.09 9.17 -8.12
C ALA A 147 0.78 8.63 -6.72
N ILE A 148 1.01 7.33 -6.48
CA ILE A 148 0.79 6.70 -5.17
C ILE A 148 1.73 7.29 -4.11
N VAL A 149 3.03 7.37 -4.39
CA VAL A 149 4.00 7.91 -3.43
C VAL A 149 3.70 9.39 -3.12
N LYS A 150 3.24 10.15 -4.12
CA LYS A 150 2.77 11.51 -3.90
C LYS A 150 1.55 11.55 -2.97
N ILE A 151 0.59 10.66 -3.14
CA ILE A 151 -0.58 10.55 -2.23
C ILE A 151 -0.11 10.23 -0.81
N ILE A 152 0.74 9.23 -0.63
CA ILE A 152 1.27 8.84 0.69
C ILE A 152 1.98 10.02 1.36
N ARG A 153 2.87 10.72 0.65
CA ARG A 153 3.60 11.87 1.16
C ARG A 153 2.68 13.03 1.56
N ASP A 154 1.70 13.34 0.70
CA ASP A 154 0.88 14.54 0.83
C ASP A 154 -0.28 14.35 1.81
N TRP A 155 -0.84 13.14 1.91
CA TRP A 155 -1.97 12.80 2.78
C TRP A 155 -1.56 12.12 4.08
N ARG A 156 -0.38 11.53 4.16
CA ARG A 156 0.18 10.83 5.33
C ARG A 156 -0.82 9.85 5.94
N PRO A 157 -1.22 8.80 5.20
CA PRO A 157 -2.16 7.82 5.73
C PRO A 157 -1.59 7.13 6.98
N ASP A 158 -2.47 6.87 7.96
CA ASP A 158 -2.14 6.03 9.12
C ASP A 158 -2.13 4.56 8.72
N VAL A 159 -3.02 4.19 7.80
CA VAL A 159 -3.20 2.82 7.30
C VAL A 159 -3.25 2.80 5.78
N LEU A 160 -2.69 1.74 5.21
CA LEU A 160 -2.77 1.42 3.78
C LEU A 160 -3.11 -0.06 3.60
N ASN A 161 -4.13 -0.37 2.78
CA ASN A 161 -4.37 -1.74 2.31
C ASN A 161 -4.28 -1.78 0.78
N ASP A 162 -3.35 -2.62 0.29
CA ASP A 162 -3.08 -2.83 -1.13
C ASP A 162 -3.84 -4.06 -1.60
N LEU A 163 -4.91 -3.85 -2.38
CA LEU A 163 -5.84 -4.89 -2.78
C LEU A 163 -5.39 -5.55 -4.07
N HIS A 164 -5.12 -6.84 -4.01
CA HIS A 164 -4.59 -7.69 -5.06
C HIS A 164 -5.40 -8.96 -5.28
N GLU A 165 -4.94 -9.77 -6.22
CA GLU A 165 -5.43 -11.12 -6.46
C GLU A 165 -4.25 -12.07 -6.74
N PHE A 166 -4.40 -13.33 -6.31
CA PHE A 166 -3.44 -14.40 -6.57
C PHE A 166 -4.11 -15.59 -7.26
N GLY A 167 -3.33 -16.35 -8.02
CA GLY A 167 -3.73 -17.66 -8.54
C GLY A 167 -3.57 -18.71 -7.46
N PRO A 168 -4.65 -19.39 -7.04
CA PRO A 168 -4.56 -20.48 -6.08
C PRO A 168 -3.75 -21.67 -6.63
N GLY A 169 -3.21 -22.50 -5.72
CA GLY A 169 -2.38 -23.64 -6.08
C GLY A 169 -2.14 -24.55 -4.88
N GLU A 170 -1.27 -25.54 -5.03
CA GLU A 170 -1.03 -26.59 -4.03
C GLU A 170 -0.84 -26.09 -2.59
N PHE A 171 -0.32 -24.88 -2.42
CA PHE A 171 0.04 -24.32 -1.11
C PHE A 171 -0.79 -23.11 -0.69
N TYR A 172 -1.57 -22.55 -1.60
CA TYR A 172 -2.41 -21.40 -1.36
C TYR A 172 -3.78 -21.67 -1.97
N ASP A 173 -4.68 -22.18 -1.14
CA ASP A 173 -6.03 -22.60 -1.51
C ASP A 173 -7.11 -21.87 -0.69
N THR A 174 -6.75 -20.77 -0.05
CA THR A 174 -7.69 -19.95 0.72
C THR A 174 -8.29 -18.83 -0.11
N ASP A 175 -9.44 -18.31 0.32
CA ASP A 175 -10.12 -17.17 -0.32
C ASP A 175 -9.31 -15.89 -0.22
N LEU A 176 -8.66 -15.65 0.93
CA LEU A 176 -7.79 -14.51 1.19
C LEU A 176 -6.40 -14.97 1.61
N LEU A 177 -5.37 -14.41 1.00
CA LEU A 177 -4.04 -14.31 1.58
C LEU A 177 -3.78 -12.89 2.00
N HIS A 178 -3.18 -12.70 3.18
CA HIS A 178 -2.89 -11.37 3.71
C HIS A 178 -1.46 -11.28 4.23
N LEU A 179 -0.91 -10.06 4.25
CA LEU A 179 0.50 -9.84 4.57
C LEU A 179 0.76 -8.40 5.02
N TRP A 180 1.53 -8.26 6.09
CA TRP A 180 2.09 -7.00 6.60
C TRP A 180 3.44 -6.64 5.96
N PRO A 181 4.05 -5.48 6.26
CA PRO A 181 5.41 -5.15 5.78
C PRO A 181 6.43 -6.09 6.40
N ARG A 182 7.25 -6.73 5.59
CA ARG A 182 8.27 -7.67 6.02
C ARG A 182 9.69 -7.10 5.99
N ASN A 183 9.87 -5.87 5.52
CA ASN A 183 11.17 -5.24 5.52
C ASN A 183 11.59 -4.90 6.95
N ARG A 184 12.74 -5.40 7.37
CA ARG A 184 13.22 -5.26 8.76
C ARG A 184 13.71 -3.85 9.13
N ASN A 185 13.74 -2.90 8.19
CA ASN A 185 13.97 -1.49 8.48
C ASN A 185 12.67 -0.73 8.84
N VAL A 186 11.53 -1.39 8.79
CA VAL A 186 10.25 -0.83 9.26
C VAL A 186 10.30 -0.68 10.78
N ASP A 187 9.75 0.40 11.31
CA ASP A 187 9.62 0.58 12.75
C ASP A 187 8.85 -0.59 13.37
N PRO A 188 9.35 -1.22 14.44
CA PRO A 188 8.74 -2.43 15.01
C PRO A 188 7.26 -2.24 15.42
N VAL A 189 6.90 -1.06 15.95
CA VAL A 189 5.50 -0.79 16.34
C VAL A 189 4.61 -0.66 15.12
N MET A 190 5.10 -0.04 14.03
CA MET A 190 4.35 0.04 12.78
C MET A 190 4.20 -1.33 12.11
N HIS A 191 5.23 -2.18 12.21
CA HIS A 191 5.17 -3.57 11.77
C HIS A 191 4.07 -4.33 12.54
N ASP A 192 4.06 -4.25 13.86
CA ASP A 192 3.10 -4.97 14.71
C ASP A 192 1.66 -4.48 14.49
N LEU A 193 1.43 -3.17 14.36
CA LEU A 193 0.12 -2.60 14.03
C LEU A 193 -0.37 -3.05 12.65
N ALA A 194 0.51 -3.12 11.66
CA ALA A 194 0.17 -3.62 10.32
C ALA A 194 -0.16 -5.13 10.36
N ARG A 195 0.56 -5.89 11.19
CA ARG A 195 0.29 -7.30 11.40
C ARG A 195 -1.06 -7.51 12.09
N GLU A 196 -1.36 -6.77 13.15
CA GLU A 196 -2.65 -6.77 13.83
C GLU A 196 -3.79 -6.44 12.85
N MET A 197 -3.62 -5.39 12.01
CA MET A 197 -4.60 -5.06 10.96
C MET A 197 -4.84 -6.23 10.01
N SER A 198 -3.78 -6.92 9.64
CA SER A 198 -3.81 -8.03 8.69
C SER A 198 -4.48 -9.27 9.30
N GLU A 199 -4.07 -9.69 10.52
CA GLU A 199 -4.50 -10.93 11.15
C GLU A 199 -5.84 -10.77 11.90
N GLU A 200 -5.96 -9.73 12.75
CA GLU A 200 -7.06 -9.60 13.70
C GLU A 200 -8.26 -8.81 13.13
N TYR A 201 -8.05 -8.02 12.08
CA TYR A 201 -9.11 -7.23 11.47
C TYR A 201 -9.48 -7.71 10.07
N SER A 202 -8.56 -7.69 9.12
CA SER A 202 -8.86 -8.06 7.73
C SER A 202 -9.22 -9.54 7.59
N SER A 203 -8.39 -10.42 8.14
CA SER A 203 -8.66 -11.86 8.16
C SER A 203 -9.94 -12.19 8.93
N ALA A 204 -10.16 -11.56 10.11
CA ALA A 204 -11.34 -11.78 10.92
C ALA A 204 -12.65 -11.38 10.21
N GLN A 205 -12.65 -10.25 9.47
CA GLN A 205 -13.82 -9.84 8.67
C GLN A 205 -14.14 -10.86 7.58
N VAL A 206 -13.13 -11.34 6.87
CA VAL A 206 -13.28 -12.34 5.80
C VAL A 206 -13.81 -13.65 6.37
N THR A 207 -13.22 -14.14 7.46
CA THR A 207 -13.64 -15.40 8.09
C THR A 207 -15.02 -15.32 8.73
N SER A 208 -15.44 -14.14 9.19
CA SER A 208 -16.81 -13.93 9.73
C SER A 208 -17.91 -14.12 8.68
N LEU A 209 -17.57 -13.99 7.40
CA LEU A 209 -18.47 -14.26 6.27
C LEU A 209 -18.44 -15.73 5.81
N GLY A 210 -17.62 -16.56 6.44
CA GLY A 210 -17.48 -17.98 6.11
C GLY A 210 -16.38 -18.30 5.11
N TYR A 211 -15.59 -17.31 4.68
CA TYR A 211 -14.46 -17.50 3.79
C TYR A 211 -13.20 -17.90 4.55
N SER A 212 -12.30 -18.59 3.87
CA SER A 212 -11.00 -19.00 4.41
C SER A 212 -9.96 -17.88 4.28
N SER A 213 -9.00 -17.87 5.20
CA SER A 213 -7.93 -16.86 5.20
C SER A 213 -6.60 -17.47 5.64
N GLY A 214 -5.49 -16.99 5.08
CA GLY A 214 -4.15 -17.44 5.39
C GLY A 214 -3.11 -16.34 5.24
N VAL A 215 -1.95 -16.54 5.88
CA VAL A 215 -0.82 -15.61 5.79
C VAL A 215 0.01 -15.92 4.54
N TYR A 216 0.22 -14.94 3.68
CA TYR A 216 1.07 -15.10 2.50
C TYR A 216 2.54 -15.31 2.90
N GLY A 217 3.14 -16.38 2.40
CA GLY A 217 4.50 -16.79 2.74
C GLY A 217 4.61 -17.74 3.96
N GLN A 218 3.50 -18.02 4.68
CA GLN A 218 3.41 -19.13 5.60
C GLN A 218 2.77 -20.32 4.89
N LEU A 219 3.58 -21.34 4.65
CA LEU A 219 3.11 -22.59 4.06
C LEU A 219 3.12 -23.70 5.08
N VAL A 220 2.07 -24.51 5.05
CA VAL A 220 1.94 -25.74 5.82
C VAL A 220 1.95 -26.92 4.84
N LYS A 221 2.89 -27.85 5.01
CA LYS A 221 2.92 -29.10 4.28
C LYS A 221 2.91 -30.26 5.27
N ASP A 222 2.00 -31.20 5.06
CA ASP A 222 1.81 -32.37 5.95
C ASP A 222 1.57 -31.96 7.43
N GLY A 223 0.92 -30.81 7.66
CA GLY A 223 0.65 -30.27 8.99
C GLY A 223 1.80 -29.52 9.65
N GLU A 224 2.97 -29.44 9.00
CA GLU A 224 4.14 -28.72 9.49
C GLU A 224 4.39 -27.44 8.69
N PRO A 225 4.71 -26.30 9.35
CA PRO A 225 5.11 -25.09 8.68
C PRO A 225 6.36 -25.34 7.85
N PHE A 226 6.24 -25.12 6.55
CA PHE A 226 7.42 -25.09 5.71
C PHE A 226 7.47 -23.76 4.98
N ARG A 227 8.65 -23.31 4.68
CA ARG A 227 8.91 -21.95 4.29
C ARG A 227 8.90 -21.76 2.79
N GLN A 228 8.18 -20.74 2.31
CA GLN A 228 8.31 -20.21 0.96
C GLN A 228 8.73 -18.74 0.99
N VAL A 229 9.57 -18.35 0.01
CA VAL A 229 9.95 -16.95 -0.22
C VAL A 229 8.89 -16.31 -1.14
N ALA A 230 7.71 -16.10 -0.64
CA ALA A 230 6.71 -15.30 -1.33
C ALA A 230 6.46 -14.03 -0.51
N GLY A 231 6.30 -12.91 -1.21
CA GLY A 231 6.01 -11.65 -0.55
C GLY A 231 7.14 -11.16 0.35
N ASP A 232 8.36 -11.17 -0.12
CA ASP A 232 9.57 -10.80 0.62
C ASP A 232 9.60 -9.33 1.11
N GLY A 233 10.66 -8.96 1.84
CA GLY A 233 10.89 -7.65 2.42
C GLY A 233 11.40 -6.57 1.44
N GLN A 234 11.33 -6.75 0.12
CA GLN A 234 11.85 -5.78 -0.84
C GLN A 234 11.15 -4.41 -0.71
N ALA A 235 11.94 -3.34 -0.53
CA ALA A 235 11.44 -1.98 -0.36
C ALA A 235 10.67 -1.43 -1.58
N ARG A 236 10.83 -2.04 -2.75
CA ARG A 236 10.15 -1.66 -4.00
C ARG A 236 8.70 -2.15 -4.10
N ILE A 237 8.21 -2.92 -3.11
CA ILE A 237 6.84 -3.42 -3.00
C ILE A 237 6.06 -2.48 -2.10
N LEU A 238 4.82 -2.11 -2.48
CA LEU A 238 4.07 -1.04 -1.83
C LEU A 238 3.89 -1.23 -0.32
N ARG A 239 3.48 -2.41 0.15
CA ARG A 239 3.29 -2.64 1.60
C ARG A 239 4.57 -2.41 2.40
N ASN A 240 5.73 -2.85 1.89
CA ASN A 240 7.02 -2.62 2.53
C ASN A 240 7.42 -1.15 2.48
N TYR A 241 7.22 -0.50 1.32
CA TYR A 241 7.44 0.93 1.16
C TYR A 241 6.60 1.74 2.16
N ALA A 242 5.32 1.41 2.32
CA ALA A 242 4.42 2.03 3.28
C ALA A 242 5.00 1.97 4.71
N GLY A 243 5.42 0.78 5.15
CA GLY A 243 6.06 0.60 6.46
C GLY A 243 7.34 1.42 6.62
N LEU A 244 8.19 1.48 5.58
CA LEU A 244 9.43 2.26 5.57
C LEU A 244 9.21 3.78 5.66
N VAL A 245 8.02 4.26 5.35
CA VAL A 245 7.62 5.66 5.52
C VAL A 245 6.61 5.86 6.66
N ASN A 246 6.58 4.92 7.61
CA ASN A 246 5.80 4.94 8.84
C ASN A 246 4.28 4.88 8.65
N VAL A 247 3.81 4.14 7.66
CA VAL A 247 2.39 3.82 7.44
C VAL A 247 2.16 2.36 7.81
N ALA A 248 1.12 2.04 8.58
CA ALA A 248 0.71 0.66 8.80
C ALA A 248 0.11 0.10 7.50
N GLY A 249 0.97 -0.48 6.66
CA GLY A 249 0.60 -0.99 5.34
C GLY A 249 0.37 -2.49 5.37
N MET A 250 -0.59 -2.98 4.61
CA MET A 250 -0.77 -4.41 4.35
C MET A 250 -1.07 -4.67 2.88
N LEU A 251 -1.02 -5.93 2.52
CA LEU A 251 -1.45 -6.45 1.22
C LEU A 251 -2.55 -7.47 1.46
N SER A 252 -3.61 -7.40 0.66
CA SER A 252 -4.68 -8.39 0.56
C SER A 252 -4.64 -9.03 -0.81
N GLU A 253 -4.60 -10.35 -0.87
CA GLU A 253 -4.58 -11.14 -2.09
C GLU A 253 -5.83 -12.05 -2.10
N THR A 254 -6.76 -11.82 -3.00
CA THR A 254 -7.94 -12.66 -3.16
C THR A 254 -7.71 -13.73 -4.22
N ALA A 255 -8.10 -14.98 -3.96
CA ALA A 255 -8.01 -16.04 -4.95
C ALA A 255 -8.83 -15.71 -6.21
N ASN A 256 -8.20 -15.71 -7.38
CA ASN A 256 -8.83 -15.29 -8.64
C ASN A 256 -9.37 -16.43 -9.51
N GLU A 257 -9.17 -17.67 -9.09
CA GLU A 257 -9.70 -18.87 -9.72
C GLU A 257 -10.72 -19.56 -8.80
N ALA A 258 -11.49 -20.48 -9.33
CA ALA A 258 -12.48 -21.25 -8.58
C ALA A 258 -11.82 -22.08 -7.48
N LEU A 259 -12.43 -22.08 -6.29
CA LEU A 259 -12.02 -22.90 -5.16
C LEU A 259 -12.92 -24.11 -4.95
N ASP A 260 -14.07 -24.16 -5.64
CA ASP A 260 -15.00 -25.29 -5.62
C ASP A 260 -15.73 -25.47 -6.95
N ASP A 261 -16.46 -26.60 -7.09
CA ASP A 261 -17.20 -26.99 -8.29
C ASP A 261 -18.32 -25.99 -8.65
N ALA A 262 -18.87 -25.26 -7.68
CA ALA A 262 -19.96 -24.30 -7.94
C ALA A 262 -19.40 -23.04 -8.60
N GLU A 263 -18.25 -22.56 -8.19
CA GLU A 263 -17.56 -21.44 -8.81
C GLU A 263 -17.00 -21.80 -10.19
N GLU A 264 -16.54 -23.05 -10.36
CA GLU A 264 -16.10 -23.53 -11.66
C GLU A 264 -17.26 -23.58 -12.67
N ALA A 265 -18.45 -23.89 -12.19
CA ALA A 265 -19.67 -23.92 -13.01
C ALA A 265 -20.30 -22.53 -13.25
N ASP A 266 -20.07 -21.54 -12.38
CA ASP A 266 -20.64 -20.18 -12.47
C ASP A 266 -19.58 -19.11 -12.23
N ALA A 267 -19.01 -18.59 -13.30
CA ALA A 267 -18.04 -17.48 -13.25
C ALA A 267 -18.60 -16.21 -12.56
N SER A 268 -19.92 -16.02 -12.54
CA SER A 268 -20.53 -14.90 -11.83
C SER A 268 -20.48 -15.09 -10.30
N LEU A 269 -20.57 -16.34 -9.84
CA LEU A 269 -20.40 -16.69 -8.42
C LEU A 269 -18.94 -16.42 -8.00
N LEU A 270 -17.98 -16.97 -8.73
CA LEU A 270 -16.56 -16.72 -8.53
C LEU A 270 -16.25 -15.20 -8.45
N ASN A 271 -16.72 -14.43 -9.42
CA ASN A 271 -16.47 -12.99 -9.45
C ASN A 271 -17.06 -12.25 -8.23
N ARG A 272 -18.25 -12.65 -7.78
CA ARG A 272 -18.87 -12.06 -6.57
C ARG A 272 -18.07 -12.39 -5.32
N ARG A 273 -17.63 -13.65 -5.14
CA ARG A 273 -16.77 -14.04 -4.02
C ARG A 273 -15.48 -13.19 -3.99
N ARG A 274 -14.80 -13.05 -5.13
CA ARG A 274 -13.59 -12.24 -5.26
C ARG A 274 -13.80 -10.79 -4.77
N VAL A 275 -14.90 -10.17 -5.17
CA VAL A 275 -15.24 -8.79 -4.74
C VAL A 275 -15.60 -8.74 -3.26
N GLU A 276 -16.40 -9.69 -2.78
CA GLU A 276 -16.83 -9.74 -1.37
C GLU A 276 -15.66 -9.94 -0.41
N VAL A 277 -14.71 -10.81 -0.74
CA VAL A 277 -13.49 -11.05 0.04
C VAL A 277 -12.61 -9.80 0.10
N ASN A 278 -12.36 -9.14 -1.05
CA ASN A 278 -11.59 -7.89 -1.07
C ASN A 278 -12.31 -6.76 -0.29
N TYR A 279 -13.64 -6.66 -0.42
CA TYR A 279 -14.44 -5.69 0.32
C TYR A 279 -14.37 -5.96 1.83
N ALA A 280 -14.51 -7.21 2.26
CA ALA A 280 -14.42 -7.61 3.66
C ALA A 280 -13.04 -7.31 4.25
N SER A 281 -11.96 -7.62 3.52
CA SER A 281 -10.60 -7.28 3.96
C SER A 281 -10.43 -5.75 4.12
N ALA A 282 -10.92 -4.97 3.18
CA ALA A 282 -10.90 -3.50 3.28
C ALA A 282 -11.75 -2.99 4.45
N ALA A 283 -12.92 -3.60 4.70
CA ALA A 283 -13.78 -3.27 5.84
C ALA A 283 -13.07 -3.56 7.19
N GLY A 284 -12.27 -4.63 7.28
CA GLY A 284 -11.42 -4.91 8.44
C GLY A 284 -10.43 -3.78 8.71
N SER A 285 -9.77 -3.26 7.68
CA SER A 285 -8.87 -2.10 7.83
C SER A 285 -9.61 -0.84 8.33
N VAL A 286 -10.84 -0.60 7.87
CA VAL A 286 -11.71 0.48 8.39
C VAL A 286 -12.06 0.24 9.85
N GLN A 287 -12.40 -1.00 10.23
CA GLN A 287 -12.75 -1.34 11.61
C GLN A 287 -11.58 -1.12 12.57
N MET A 288 -10.36 -1.48 12.19
CA MET A 288 -9.17 -1.18 12.98
C MET A 288 -9.04 0.32 13.27
N VAL A 289 -9.26 1.18 12.26
CA VAL A 289 -9.19 2.63 12.47
C VAL A 289 -10.34 3.15 13.32
N ILE A 290 -11.53 2.59 13.21
CA ILE A 290 -12.66 2.94 14.10
C ILE A 290 -12.29 2.69 15.56
N GLU A 291 -11.64 1.58 15.85
CA GLU A 291 -11.31 1.15 17.22
C GLU A 291 -10.02 1.77 17.75
N ASN A 292 -9.01 1.98 16.87
CA ASN A 292 -7.64 2.32 17.27
C ASN A 292 -7.13 3.65 16.73
N ARG A 293 -7.99 4.54 16.27
CA ARG A 293 -7.62 5.79 15.60
C ARG A 293 -6.55 6.61 16.35
N ASP A 294 -6.76 6.84 17.65
CA ASP A 294 -5.86 7.67 18.46
C ASP A 294 -4.52 6.96 18.73
N LEU A 295 -4.53 5.63 18.79
CA LEU A 295 -3.32 4.80 18.84
C LEU A 295 -2.52 4.93 17.55
N LEU A 296 -3.16 4.72 16.41
CA LEU A 296 -2.53 4.77 15.08
C LEU A 296 -1.88 6.15 14.83
N ALA A 297 -2.63 7.24 15.05
CA ALA A 297 -2.10 8.60 14.87
C ALA A 297 -0.89 8.87 15.79
N ARG A 298 -0.93 8.44 17.05
CA ARG A 298 0.17 8.58 18.00
C ARG A 298 1.40 7.78 17.58
N GLU A 299 1.21 6.51 17.22
CA GLU A 299 2.33 5.61 16.90
C GLU A 299 2.96 5.93 15.54
N THR A 300 2.21 6.38 14.54
CA THR A 300 2.74 6.91 13.29
C THR A 300 3.69 8.09 13.55
N ALA A 301 3.27 9.04 14.39
CA ALA A 301 4.11 10.16 14.76
C ALA A 301 5.34 9.73 15.59
N ALA A 302 5.15 8.78 16.52
CA ALA A 302 6.23 8.25 17.35
C ALA A 302 7.26 7.46 16.53
N ALA A 303 6.83 6.66 15.54
CA ALA A 303 7.72 5.94 14.63
C ALA A 303 8.61 6.89 13.82
N ALA A 304 8.03 7.96 13.30
CA ALA A 304 8.79 9.02 12.61
C ALA A 304 9.84 9.67 13.53
N ALA A 305 9.50 9.91 14.79
CA ALA A 305 10.43 10.44 15.79
C ALA A 305 11.53 9.42 16.15
N ARG A 306 11.19 8.13 16.37
CA ARG A 306 12.17 7.06 16.63
C ARG A 306 13.18 6.93 15.49
N HIS A 307 12.71 6.89 14.24
CA HIS A 307 13.58 6.84 13.07
C HIS A 307 14.50 8.05 12.98
N THR A 308 13.99 9.26 13.24
CA THR A 308 14.79 10.48 13.23
C THR A 308 15.88 10.43 14.30
N GLU A 309 15.55 9.97 15.52
CA GLU A 309 16.51 9.86 16.62
C GLU A 309 17.58 8.81 16.36
N LEU A 310 17.21 7.61 15.92
CA LEU A 310 18.16 6.57 15.53
C LEU A 310 19.12 7.05 14.43
N GLY A 311 18.62 7.84 13.46
CA GLY A 311 19.46 8.44 12.43
C GLY A 311 20.36 9.56 12.95
N ARG A 312 19.98 10.25 14.03
CA ARG A 312 20.78 11.29 14.69
C ARG A 312 21.91 10.72 15.52
N THR A 313 21.68 9.60 16.20
CA THR A 313 22.67 8.95 17.07
C THR A 313 23.56 7.96 16.30
N GLY A 314 23.13 7.52 15.10
CA GLY A 314 23.78 6.44 14.35
C GLY A 314 23.52 5.07 14.93
N ASP A 315 22.53 4.96 15.84
CA ASP A 315 22.19 3.71 16.49
C ASP A 315 21.25 2.87 15.62
N GLY A 316 21.15 1.59 16.00
CA GLY A 316 20.25 0.62 15.39
C GLY A 316 20.81 -0.01 14.11
N VAL A 317 20.32 -1.20 13.84
CA VAL A 317 20.70 -2.03 12.70
C VAL A 317 20.06 -1.52 11.41
N ILE A 318 20.77 -1.64 10.29
CA ILE A 318 20.28 -1.41 8.94
C ILE A 318 20.39 -2.71 8.14
N TYR A 319 19.33 -3.08 7.45
CA TYR A 319 19.24 -4.26 6.61
C TYR A 319 19.20 -3.84 5.14
N PHE A 320 20.16 -4.25 4.32
CA PHE A 320 20.35 -3.76 2.94
C PHE A 320 19.70 -4.62 1.85
N ALA A 321 19.54 -5.90 2.08
CA ALA A 321 18.77 -6.75 1.17
C ALA A 321 17.31 -6.82 1.63
N GLY A 322 16.42 -7.28 0.78
CA GLY A 322 15.00 -7.46 1.12
C GLY A 322 14.78 -8.55 2.17
N GLN A 323 15.36 -8.34 3.37
CA GLN A 323 15.14 -9.22 4.50
C GLN A 323 13.70 -9.24 4.88
N ASP A 324 13.22 -10.42 5.00
CA ASP A 324 11.92 -10.80 5.46
C ASP A 324 12.03 -11.13 6.97
N ASP A 325 11.02 -10.76 7.75
CA ASP A 325 10.94 -11.07 9.18
C ASP A 325 10.91 -12.58 9.47
N MET A 326 10.54 -13.38 8.47
CA MET A 326 10.54 -14.85 8.53
C MET A 326 11.83 -15.49 8.03
N ILE A 327 12.79 -14.71 7.49
CA ILE A 327 14.08 -15.20 6.96
C ILE A 327 15.24 -14.77 7.87
N PRO A 328 16.11 -15.67 8.34
CA PRO A 328 17.31 -15.31 9.07
C PRO A 328 18.17 -14.33 8.28
N THR A 329 18.63 -13.28 8.95
CA THR A 329 19.50 -12.26 8.35
C THR A 329 20.87 -12.85 8.09
N ALA A 330 21.40 -12.72 6.88
CA ALA A 330 22.79 -13.01 6.58
C ALA A 330 23.68 -11.88 7.13
N ALA A 331 24.84 -12.23 7.69
CA ALA A 331 25.74 -11.28 8.35
C ALA A 331 26.18 -10.10 7.44
N ASN A 332 26.32 -10.34 6.13
CA ASN A 332 26.70 -9.32 5.15
C ASN A 332 25.53 -8.37 4.75
N GLN A 333 24.33 -8.59 5.28
CA GLN A 333 23.14 -7.80 5.00
C GLN A 333 22.82 -6.80 6.12
N VAL A 334 23.63 -6.73 7.13
CA VAL A 334 23.45 -5.91 8.33
C VAL A 334 24.59 -4.95 8.45
N GLU A 335 24.32 -3.68 8.80
CA GLU A 335 25.34 -2.68 9.10
C GLU A 335 25.67 -2.75 10.59
N PRO A 336 26.90 -3.12 10.98
CA PRO A 336 27.28 -3.23 12.38
C PRO A 336 27.82 -1.92 12.95
N GLU A 337 28.15 -0.93 12.09
CA GLU A 337 28.81 0.30 12.52
C GLU A 337 27.87 1.53 12.41
N PRO A 338 28.03 2.51 13.31
CA PRO A 338 27.25 3.73 13.30
C PRO A 338 27.39 4.49 11.97
N MET A 339 26.26 4.81 11.35
CA MET A 339 26.17 5.55 10.10
C MET A 339 25.15 6.67 10.24
N CYS A 340 25.54 7.89 9.87
CA CYS A 340 24.73 9.10 10.01
C CYS A 340 24.13 9.61 8.69
N GLY A 341 24.60 9.12 7.55
CA GLY A 341 24.07 9.59 6.27
C GLY A 341 24.85 9.13 5.06
N TYR A 342 24.52 9.74 3.93
CA TYR A 342 25.15 9.49 2.62
C TYR A 342 25.59 10.79 1.96
N GLN A 343 26.80 10.78 1.42
CA GLN A 343 27.31 11.84 0.55
C GLN A 343 27.00 11.51 -0.91
N LEU A 344 26.32 12.41 -1.61
CA LEU A 344 26.04 12.34 -3.04
C LEU A 344 26.86 13.37 -3.78
N THR A 345 27.44 13.01 -4.94
CA THR A 345 28.02 14.00 -5.84
C THR A 345 26.94 14.95 -6.38
N ALA A 346 27.33 16.13 -6.84
CA ALA A 346 26.39 17.07 -7.44
C ALA A 346 25.68 16.48 -8.69
N ALA A 347 26.39 15.66 -9.46
CA ALA A 347 25.84 14.94 -10.62
C ALA A 347 24.78 13.91 -10.20
N THR A 348 25.13 13.05 -9.24
CA THR A 348 24.21 12.04 -8.66
C THR A 348 22.95 12.70 -8.11
N PHE A 349 23.11 13.76 -7.30
CA PHE A 349 21.97 14.48 -6.73
C PHE A 349 21.05 15.06 -7.83
N THR A 350 21.63 15.62 -8.89
CA THR A 350 20.84 16.18 -10.00
C THR A 350 19.95 15.13 -10.63
N GLN A 351 20.43 13.90 -10.75
CA GLN A 351 19.67 12.78 -11.32
C GLN A 351 18.51 12.35 -10.40
N VAL A 352 18.71 12.30 -9.08
CA VAL A 352 17.74 11.71 -8.14
C VAL A 352 16.89 12.73 -7.37
N ARG A 353 17.15 14.02 -7.49
CA ARG A 353 16.51 15.07 -6.64
C ARG A 353 14.98 15.05 -6.70
N ALA A 354 14.39 14.75 -7.86
CA ALA A 354 12.95 14.69 -8.04
C ALA A 354 12.36 13.47 -7.31
N THR A 355 13.03 12.33 -7.41
CA THR A 355 12.67 11.07 -6.72
C THR A 355 12.78 11.26 -5.20
N LEU A 356 13.86 11.87 -4.71
CA LEU A 356 14.03 12.18 -3.28
C LEU A 356 12.92 13.09 -2.74
N ALA A 357 12.55 14.12 -3.51
CA ALA A 357 11.46 15.01 -3.13
C ALA A 357 10.10 14.28 -3.04
N LEU A 358 9.85 13.30 -3.90
CA LEU A 358 8.66 12.43 -3.82
C LEU A 358 8.70 11.55 -2.57
N HIS A 359 9.85 10.97 -2.24
CA HIS A 359 10.03 10.19 -1.01
C HIS A 359 10.01 11.03 0.28
N GLY A 360 9.96 12.35 0.18
CA GLY A 360 10.07 13.24 1.34
C GLY A 360 11.47 13.30 1.96
N VAL A 361 12.50 12.82 1.24
CA VAL A 361 13.89 12.81 1.70
C VAL A 361 14.51 14.18 1.49
N THR A 362 15.04 14.76 2.57
CA THR A 362 15.74 16.05 2.57
C THR A 362 17.25 15.88 2.48
N SER A 363 17.93 16.90 1.96
CA SER A 363 19.38 16.94 1.88
C SER A 363 19.89 18.38 2.05
N ARG A 364 21.12 18.53 2.49
CA ARG A 364 21.79 19.84 2.59
C ARG A 364 22.98 19.92 1.64
N ALA A 365 23.35 21.15 1.25
CA ALA A 365 24.60 21.37 0.50
C ALA A 365 25.80 21.04 1.38
N ASP A 366 26.82 20.44 0.78
CA ASP A 366 28.08 20.11 1.43
C ASP A 366 29.24 20.29 0.43
N ALA A 367 30.48 20.39 0.92
CA ALA A 367 31.68 20.64 0.11
C ALA A 367 31.87 19.58 -1.00
N GLY A 368 31.42 18.34 -0.80
CA GLY A 368 31.49 17.26 -1.76
C GLY A 368 30.25 17.10 -2.66
N GLY A 369 29.24 17.96 -2.52
CA GLY A 369 27.97 17.87 -3.25
C GLY A 369 26.75 18.02 -2.36
N ARG A 370 26.07 16.92 -1.99
CA ARG A 370 24.87 16.91 -1.14
C ARG A 370 24.96 15.82 -0.08
N TYR A 371 24.72 16.19 1.14
CA TYR A 371 24.62 15.27 2.27
C TYR A 371 23.15 14.96 2.57
N VAL A 372 22.83 13.66 2.60
CA VAL A 372 21.53 13.13 2.99
C VAL A 372 21.68 12.51 4.37
N THR A 373 21.17 13.17 5.39
CA THR A 373 21.22 12.63 6.77
C THR A 373 20.24 11.48 6.95
N LEU A 374 20.57 10.53 7.84
CA LEU A 374 19.63 9.53 8.33
C LEU A 374 18.70 10.09 9.42
N ALA A 375 19.02 11.28 10.00
CA ALA A 375 18.20 11.95 11.00
C ALA A 375 16.92 12.55 10.37
N GLN A 376 16.08 11.70 9.83
CA GLN A 376 14.76 12.04 9.25
C GLN A 376 13.79 10.86 9.36
N PRO A 377 12.47 11.11 9.28
CA PRO A 377 11.44 10.06 9.41
C PRO A 377 11.61 8.87 8.46
N THR A 378 12.21 9.08 7.31
CA THR A 378 12.46 8.09 6.26
C THR A 378 13.79 7.33 6.44
N ARG A 379 14.35 7.28 7.66
CA ARG A 379 15.63 6.60 7.96
C ARG A 379 15.67 5.17 7.40
N GLY A 380 14.58 4.41 7.56
CA GLY A 380 14.52 3.01 7.07
C GLY A 380 14.64 2.87 5.55
N LEU A 381 14.25 3.90 4.79
CA LEU A 381 14.29 3.91 3.34
C LEU A 381 15.63 4.40 2.78
N ILE A 382 16.25 5.43 3.39
CA ILE A 382 17.42 6.13 2.83
C ILE A 382 18.60 5.21 2.51
N PRO A 383 19.03 4.27 3.40
CA PRO A 383 20.10 3.35 3.08
C PRO A 383 19.79 2.47 1.85
N LEU A 384 18.54 2.09 1.69
CA LEU A 384 18.10 1.27 0.57
C LEU A 384 18.13 2.01 -0.76
N LEU A 385 18.05 3.36 -0.74
CA LEU A 385 18.16 4.19 -1.93
C LEU A 385 19.60 4.36 -2.42
N PHE A 386 20.63 4.28 -1.53
CA PHE A 386 21.97 4.75 -1.84
C PHE A 386 23.11 3.77 -1.57
N ASP A 387 22.92 2.81 -0.65
CA ASP A 387 24.02 1.94 -0.26
C ASP A 387 24.38 0.92 -1.35
N SER A 388 25.65 0.68 -1.53
CA SER A 388 26.16 -0.31 -2.49
C SER A 388 25.68 -1.73 -2.23
N ARG A 389 25.32 -2.04 -0.98
CA ARG A 389 24.79 -3.33 -0.53
C ARG A 389 23.29 -3.50 -0.85
N SER A 390 22.58 -2.41 -1.15
CA SER A 390 21.16 -2.47 -1.52
C SER A 390 20.99 -2.95 -2.95
N GLN A 391 20.16 -3.96 -3.13
CA GLN A 391 19.89 -4.58 -4.44
C GLN A 391 19.19 -3.63 -5.42
N TYR A 392 18.30 -2.76 -4.90
CA TYR A 392 17.42 -1.90 -5.71
C TYR A 392 17.71 -0.41 -5.49
N LYS A 393 18.96 -0.06 -5.17
CA LYS A 393 19.35 1.35 -5.02
C LYS A 393 19.08 2.15 -6.29
N ILE A 394 18.77 3.42 -6.13
CA ILE A 394 18.51 4.34 -7.24
C ILE A 394 19.75 5.12 -7.67
N ALA A 395 20.75 5.19 -6.81
CA ALA A 395 22.03 5.84 -7.07
C ALA A 395 23.10 5.37 -6.07
N ASP A 396 24.36 5.65 -6.39
CA ASP A 396 25.47 5.40 -5.46
C ASP A 396 25.66 6.60 -4.53
N GLY A 397 25.58 6.32 -3.21
CA GLY A 397 25.95 7.25 -2.15
C GLY A 397 27.14 6.71 -1.36
N THR A 398 28.03 7.58 -0.93
CA THR A 398 29.13 7.21 -0.03
C THR A 398 28.63 7.27 1.41
N PRO A 399 28.66 6.15 2.16
CA PRO A 399 28.28 6.16 3.57
C PRO A 399 29.17 7.12 4.38
N VAL A 400 28.56 7.81 5.33
CA VAL A 400 29.24 8.75 6.23
C VAL A 400 29.03 8.28 7.66
N ALA A 401 30.13 7.95 8.33
CA ALA A 401 30.11 7.57 9.73
C ALA A 401 29.67 8.76 10.62
N CYS A 402 29.12 8.46 11.78
CA CYS A 402 28.82 9.44 12.80
C CYS A 402 30.09 9.93 13.47
#